data_fcdeb671c22bdb719d85e8f9d7065da2
#
_entry.id   fcdeb671c22bdb719d85e8f9d7065da2
#
_cell.length_a   1.000
_cell.length_b   1.000
_cell.length_c   1.000
_cell.angle_alpha   90.00
_cell.angle_beta   90.00
_cell.angle_gamma   90.00
#
_symmetry.space_group_name_H-M   'P 1'
#
loop_
_entity.id
_entity.type
_entity.pdbx_description
1 polymer ?
#
loop_
_entity_poly.entity_id
_entity_poly.type
_entity_poly.pdbx_seq_one_letter_code
_entity_poly.pdbx_strand_id
1 'polypeptide(L)'
;MSPLWIERLRARFEPAASVGLAIGCRRVALARVRRSAGGHEVETLAEAELANPLFAGKPNPETIAALAEALTTVAGSLAREYLPVHVSLPDAAVRLAVFELEALPRTRTEQQELARWRLQQEAGAGTVACASQALGAEGERQLLLGLAVDAEWQNVIVTALAQAGITAWSLSADVCRQFNRFHDRLTADSGALVNVSEDSWALLLWDGAGRVRYARARWRAAGDSHTELAAEIERSIVAYAHGAAGRSVAHVYVIADAADAALPAALDARLRAPCVRLTTQDDLVMAPEIDLAQVSAPGALAAAVER
;
A
#
# COMPACT_ATOMS: atom_id res chain seq x y z
N MET A 1 17.71 16.82 10.70
CA MET A 1 16.44 17.39 11.23
C MET A 1 16.08 18.58 10.34
N SER A 2 15.06 18.46 9.51
CA SER A 2 14.51 19.65 8.79
C SER A 2 13.90 20.58 9.84
N PRO A 3 14.20 21.87 9.80
CA PRO A 3 13.61 22.83 10.74
C PRO A 3 12.09 22.84 10.55
N LEU A 4 11.33 22.76 11.65
CA LEU A 4 9.86 22.79 11.68
C LEU A 4 9.21 23.94 10.87
N TRP A 5 9.94 25.04 10.64
CA TRP A 5 9.48 26.15 9.81
C TRP A 5 9.50 25.81 8.31
N ILE A 6 10.44 24.98 7.84
CA ILE A 6 10.46 24.50 6.44
C ILE A 6 9.28 23.56 6.19
N GLU A 7 8.93 22.70 7.15
CA GLU A 7 7.73 21.83 7.04
C GLU A 7 6.45 22.66 7.04
N ARG A 8 6.35 23.70 7.88
CA ARG A 8 5.21 24.63 7.88
C ARG A 8 5.13 25.50 6.62
N LEU A 9 6.27 25.87 6.02
CA LEU A 9 6.31 26.53 4.72
C LEU A 9 5.91 25.57 3.60
N ARG A 10 6.41 24.33 3.62
CA ARG A 10 5.96 23.29 2.67
C ARG A 10 4.47 23.03 2.75
N ALA A 11 3.90 22.92 3.95
CA ALA A 11 2.44 22.74 4.14
C ALA A 11 1.59 23.91 3.62
N ARG A 12 2.16 25.13 3.56
CA ARG A 12 1.50 26.31 2.94
C ARG A 12 1.61 26.34 1.42
N PHE A 13 2.60 25.63 0.87
CA PHE A 13 2.87 25.52 -0.56
C PHE A 13 2.64 24.09 -1.07
N GLU A 14 2.02 23.20 -0.26
CA GLU A 14 1.57 21.91 -0.79
C GLU A 14 0.67 22.18 -1.99
N PRO A 15 1.00 21.59 -3.14
CA PRO A 15 0.17 21.79 -4.32
C PRO A 15 -1.25 21.32 -3.98
N ALA A 16 -2.23 22.07 -4.44
CA ALA A 16 -3.65 21.71 -4.25
C ALA A 16 -3.99 20.34 -4.86
N ALA A 17 -3.12 19.82 -5.72
CA ALA A 17 -3.22 18.50 -6.35
C ALA A 17 -2.02 17.62 -5.99
N SER A 18 -2.26 16.32 -5.87
CA SER A 18 -1.23 15.29 -5.73
C SER A 18 -1.45 14.18 -6.76
N VAL A 19 -0.37 13.44 -7.06
CA VAL A 19 -0.39 12.35 -8.03
C VAL A 19 -0.06 11.05 -7.33
N GLY A 20 -0.94 10.07 -7.47
CA GLY A 20 -0.71 8.70 -7.10
C GLY A 20 -0.46 7.83 -8.32
N LEU A 21 0.52 6.97 -8.23
CA LEU A 21 0.89 6.02 -9.26
C LEU A 21 0.87 4.61 -8.65
N ALA A 22 0.09 3.72 -9.21
CA ALA A 22 0.12 2.30 -8.87
C ALA A 22 0.90 1.54 -9.96
N ILE A 23 1.90 0.78 -9.55
CA ILE A 23 2.64 -0.14 -10.41
C ILE A 23 2.21 -1.55 -10.03
N GLY A 24 1.26 -2.12 -10.78
CA GLY A 24 0.80 -3.51 -10.64
C GLY A 24 1.69 -4.50 -11.40
N CYS A 25 1.32 -5.79 -11.36
CA CYS A 25 2.06 -6.80 -12.12
C CYS A 25 1.82 -6.67 -13.63
N ARG A 26 0.62 -6.32 -14.06
CA ARG A 26 0.21 -6.30 -15.48
C ARG A 26 -0.18 -4.93 -16.00
N ARG A 27 -0.26 -3.94 -15.14
CA ARG A 27 -0.68 -2.58 -15.50
C ARG A 27 -0.05 -1.55 -14.58
N VAL A 28 0.04 -0.35 -15.09
CA VAL A 28 0.30 0.85 -14.30
C VAL A 28 -0.92 1.74 -14.37
N ALA A 29 -1.23 2.40 -13.26
CA ALA A 29 -2.35 3.34 -13.18
C ALA A 29 -1.90 4.62 -12.49
N LEU A 30 -2.37 5.76 -12.98
CA LEU A 30 -2.07 7.07 -12.46
C LEU A 30 -3.37 7.80 -12.11
N ALA A 31 -3.42 8.38 -10.93
CA ALA A 31 -4.51 9.24 -10.49
C ALA A 31 -3.97 10.61 -10.10
N ARG A 32 -4.60 11.67 -10.59
CA ARG A 32 -4.40 13.03 -10.11
C ARG A 32 -5.62 13.42 -9.29
N VAL A 33 -5.37 13.83 -8.05
CA VAL A 33 -6.42 14.20 -7.10
C VAL A 33 -6.15 15.60 -6.58
N ARG A 34 -7.17 16.45 -6.62
CA ARG A 34 -7.15 17.78 -6.04
C ARG A 34 -7.94 17.81 -4.73
N ARG A 35 -7.39 18.49 -3.74
CA ARG A 35 -8.13 18.78 -2.51
C ARG A 35 -9.11 19.92 -2.76
N SER A 36 -10.38 19.71 -2.45
CA SER A 36 -11.45 20.70 -2.53
C SER A 36 -12.11 20.90 -1.16
N ALA A 37 -12.96 21.91 -1.04
CA ALA A 37 -13.74 22.16 0.18
C ALA A 37 -14.71 21.01 0.53
N GLY A 38 -15.10 20.18 -0.46
CA GLY A 38 -15.99 19.03 -0.31
C GLY A 38 -15.30 17.70 -0.18
N GLY A 39 -13.96 17.65 -0.14
CA GLY A 39 -13.18 16.41 -0.09
C GLY A 39 -12.10 16.36 -1.16
N HIS A 40 -11.88 15.19 -1.72
CA HIS A 40 -10.88 14.94 -2.76
C HIS A 40 -11.58 14.76 -4.11
N GLU A 41 -11.20 15.55 -5.11
CA GLU A 41 -11.71 15.49 -6.47
C GLU A 41 -10.69 14.82 -7.38
N VAL A 42 -11.08 13.73 -8.05
CA VAL A 42 -10.24 13.05 -9.03
C VAL A 42 -10.35 13.80 -10.35
N GLU A 43 -9.22 14.41 -10.78
CA GLU A 43 -9.13 15.20 -12.00
C GLU A 43 -8.71 14.38 -13.21
N THR A 44 -7.87 13.38 -13.00
CA THR A 44 -7.33 12.53 -14.06
C THR A 44 -7.17 11.11 -13.54
N LEU A 45 -7.52 10.16 -14.38
CA LEU A 45 -7.26 8.75 -14.16
C LEU A 45 -6.80 8.14 -15.49
N ALA A 46 -5.63 7.47 -15.49
CA ALA A 46 -5.06 6.86 -16.67
C ALA A 46 -4.48 5.49 -16.34
N GLU A 47 -4.62 4.55 -17.26
CA GLU A 47 -4.04 3.21 -17.16
C GLU A 47 -3.27 2.85 -18.43
N ALA A 48 -2.25 2.00 -18.26
CA ALA A 48 -1.54 1.36 -19.34
C ALA A 48 -1.22 -0.09 -18.96
N GLU A 49 -1.42 -1.00 -19.89
CA GLU A 49 -1.07 -2.40 -19.72
C GLU A 49 0.43 -2.62 -19.94
N LEU A 50 0.97 -3.63 -19.26
CA LEU A 50 2.33 -4.08 -19.40
C LEU A 50 2.35 -5.34 -20.30
N ALA A 51 3.19 -5.35 -21.30
CA ALA A 51 3.33 -6.50 -22.22
C ALA A 51 3.75 -7.78 -21.48
N ASN A 52 4.55 -7.64 -20.43
CA ASN A 52 5.01 -8.74 -19.60
C ASN A 52 4.75 -8.43 -18.11
N PRO A 53 4.37 -9.44 -17.31
CA PRO A 53 4.12 -9.21 -15.90
C PRO A 53 5.42 -8.83 -15.16
N LEU A 54 5.33 -7.78 -14.32
CA LEU A 54 6.38 -7.43 -13.39
C LEU A 54 6.42 -8.41 -12.20
N PHE A 55 7.53 -8.42 -11.49
CA PHE A 55 7.76 -9.24 -10.29
C PHE A 55 7.73 -10.76 -10.51
N ALA A 56 7.59 -11.21 -11.74
CA ALA A 56 7.66 -12.62 -12.14
C ALA A 56 9.12 -13.00 -12.41
N GLY A 57 9.88 -13.27 -11.35
CA GLY A 57 11.31 -13.65 -11.47
C GLY A 57 12.26 -12.45 -11.34
N LYS A 58 13.44 -12.54 -11.97
CA LYS A 58 14.43 -11.46 -11.96
C LYS A 58 14.15 -10.44 -13.06
N PRO A 59 14.32 -9.15 -12.76
CA PRO A 59 14.16 -8.11 -13.77
C PRO A 59 15.28 -8.19 -14.82
N ASN A 60 14.97 -7.72 -16.03
CA ASN A 60 15.90 -7.61 -17.14
C ASN A 60 15.77 -6.24 -17.84
N PRO A 61 16.64 -5.86 -18.78
CA PRO A 61 16.56 -4.59 -19.49
C PRO A 61 15.23 -4.35 -20.23
N GLU A 62 14.61 -5.39 -20.77
CA GLU A 62 13.30 -5.30 -21.45
C GLU A 62 12.19 -4.93 -20.46
N THR A 63 12.29 -5.40 -19.21
CA THR A 63 11.38 -5.03 -18.12
C THR A 63 11.44 -3.52 -17.85
N ILE A 64 12.65 -2.92 -17.84
CA ILE A 64 12.81 -1.47 -17.62
C ILE A 64 12.16 -0.71 -18.78
N ALA A 65 12.43 -1.11 -20.03
CA ALA A 65 11.89 -0.43 -21.20
C ALA A 65 10.36 -0.51 -21.26
N ALA A 66 9.77 -1.69 -21.03
CA ALA A 66 8.31 -1.87 -21.01
C ALA A 66 7.64 -1.05 -19.90
N LEU A 67 8.24 -1.02 -18.70
CA LEU A 67 7.72 -0.22 -17.61
C LEU A 67 7.84 1.29 -17.92
N ALA A 68 8.95 1.75 -18.46
CA ALA A 68 9.16 3.15 -18.82
C ALA A 68 8.18 3.61 -19.93
N GLU A 69 7.88 2.76 -20.91
CA GLU A 69 6.88 3.03 -21.94
C GLU A 69 5.47 3.18 -21.34
N ALA A 70 5.04 2.24 -20.51
CA ALA A 70 3.76 2.31 -19.83
C ALA A 70 3.65 3.54 -18.92
N LEU A 71 4.70 3.86 -18.16
CA LEU A 71 4.79 5.07 -17.33
C LEU A 71 4.70 6.35 -18.17
N THR A 72 5.37 6.40 -19.32
CA THR A 72 5.31 7.54 -20.24
C THR A 72 3.89 7.72 -20.79
N THR A 73 3.20 6.62 -21.09
CA THR A 73 1.82 6.64 -21.57
C THR A 73 0.87 7.26 -20.54
N VAL A 74 0.93 6.81 -19.28
CA VAL A 74 0.06 7.36 -18.23
C VAL A 74 0.48 8.78 -17.80
N ALA A 75 1.78 9.08 -17.81
CA ALA A 75 2.30 10.41 -17.49
C ALA A 75 1.95 11.47 -18.56
N GLY A 76 1.70 11.06 -19.80
CA GLY A 76 1.24 11.97 -20.86
C GLY A 76 -0.07 12.68 -20.53
N SER A 77 -0.86 12.15 -19.59
CA SER A 77 -2.07 12.80 -19.04
C SER A 77 -1.74 13.90 -18.01
N LEU A 78 -0.52 13.94 -17.49
CA LEU A 78 -0.04 14.99 -16.59
C LEU A 78 0.54 16.12 -17.45
N ALA A 79 -0.15 17.23 -17.57
CA ALA A 79 0.46 18.44 -18.11
C ALA A 79 1.70 18.77 -17.28
N ARG A 80 2.86 18.96 -17.90
CA ARG A 80 4.22 19.33 -17.44
C ARG A 80 4.39 19.97 -16.04
N GLU A 81 3.59 19.57 -15.07
CA GLU A 81 3.63 20.08 -13.70
C GLU A 81 4.55 19.21 -12.84
N TYR A 82 5.44 19.83 -12.10
CA TYR A 82 6.25 19.15 -11.08
C TYR A 82 5.38 18.86 -9.85
N LEU A 83 4.59 17.79 -9.92
CA LEU A 83 3.80 17.31 -8.79
C LEU A 83 4.53 16.20 -8.05
N PRO A 84 4.41 16.13 -6.72
CA PRO A 84 4.92 14.99 -5.96
C PRO A 84 4.16 13.73 -6.38
N VAL A 85 4.89 12.70 -6.84
CA VAL A 85 4.31 11.42 -7.22
C VAL A 85 4.52 10.40 -6.11
N HIS A 86 3.42 9.89 -5.58
CA HIS A 86 3.41 8.83 -4.58
C HIS A 86 3.17 7.49 -5.26
N VAL A 87 4.12 6.55 -5.10
CA VAL A 87 4.08 5.27 -5.80
C VAL A 87 3.58 4.18 -4.87
N SER A 88 2.54 3.46 -5.30
CA SER A 88 2.00 2.25 -4.70
C SER A 88 2.51 1.01 -5.44
N LEU A 89 2.97 0.01 -4.71
CA LEU A 89 3.39 -1.29 -5.24
C LEU A 89 2.43 -2.39 -4.80
N PRO A 90 2.33 -3.50 -5.55
CA PRO A 90 1.60 -4.67 -5.12
C PRO A 90 2.08 -5.12 -3.74
N ASP A 91 1.16 -5.45 -2.87
CA ASP A 91 1.49 -5.78 -1.48
C ASP A 91 2.51 -6.90 -1.37
N ALA A 92 2.39 -7.94 -2.20
CA ALA A 92 3.30 -9.07 -2.19
C ALA A 92 4.70 -8.77 -2.77
N ALA A 93 4.87 -7.65 -3.50
CA ALA A 93 6.18 -7.16 -3.93
C ALA A 93 6.93 -6.45 -2.79
N VAL A 94 6.23 -6.11 -1.71
CA VAL A 94 6.77 -5.44 -0.53
C VAL A 94 6.70 -6.40 0.66
N ARG A 95 7.83 -6.69 1.27
CA ARG A 95 7.87 -7.45 2.52
C ARG A 95 7.49 -6.53 3.66
N LEU A 96 6.48 -6.94 4.41
CA LEU A 96 5.94 -6.21 5.54
C LEU A 96 6.11 -7.04 6.80
N ALA A 97 6.71 -6.46 7.84
CA ALA A 97 6.79 -7.11 9.15
C ALA A 97 6.69 -6.09 10.29
N VAL A 98 6.07 -6.49 11.38
CA VAL A 98 6.03 -5.72 12.63
C VAL A 98 6.92 -6.42 13.65
N PHE A 99 7.91 -5.71 14.15
CA PHE A 99 8.87 -6.20 15.14
C PHE A 99 8.53 -5.67 16.53
N GLU A 100 8.43 -6.56 17.49
CA GLU A 100 8.36 -6.22 18.91
C GLU A 100 9.78 -6.18 19.46
N LEU A 101 10.20 -5.05 20.03
CA LEU A 101 11.54 -4.78 20.52
C LEU A 101 11.48 -4.35 21.99
N GLU A 102 12.46 -4.73 22.78
CA GLU A 102 12.61 -4.23 24.16
C GLU A 102 12.94 -2.74 24.19
N ALA A 103 13.72 -2.27 23.21
CA ALA A 103 14.02 -0.86 23.03
C ALA A 103 14.18 -0.53 21.54
N LEU A 104 13.68 0.64 21.12
CA LEU A 104 13.98 1.17 19.79
C LEU A 104 15.37 1.81 19.75
N PRO A 105 16.14 1.60 18.68
CA PRO A 105 17.32 2.41 18.42
C PRO A 105 16.98 3.90 18.40
N ARG A 106 17.93 4.73 18.84
CA ARG A 106 17.69 6.17 19.04
C ARG A 106 17.53 6.95 17.73
N THR A 107 18.22 6.52 16.69
CA THR A 107 18.23 7.21 15.41
C THR A 107 17.37 6.47 14.39
N ARG A 108 16.78 7.23 13.45
CA ARG A 108 16.01 6.66 12.36
C ARG A 108 16.85 5.74 11.46
N THR A 109 18.12 6.07 11.29
CA THR A 109 19.07 5.24 10.53
C THR A 109 19.28 3.88 11.18
N GLU A 110 19.52 3.82 12.48
CA GLU A 110 19.66 2.56 13.22
C GLU A 110 18.38 1.74 13.20
N GLN A 111 17.21 2.38 13.32
CA GLN A 111 15.91 1.70 13.19
C GLN A 111 15.75 1.05 11.83
N GLN A 112 16.14 1.78 10.76
CA GLN A 112 16.09 1.27 9.39
C GLN A 112 17.10 0.12 9.17
N GLU A 113 18.29 0.19 9.74
CA GLU A 113 19.27 -0.89 9.65
C GLU A 113 18.81 -2.14 10.39
N LEU A 114 18.21 -1.98 11.58
CA LEU A 114 17.63 -3.08 12.34
C LEU A 114 16.49 -3.75 11.55
N ALA A 115 15.56 -2.96 11.00
CA ALA A 115 14.47 -3.47 10.18
C ALA A 115 15.01 -4.21 8.93
N ARG A 116 16.02 -3.64 8.26
CA ARG A 116 16.68 -4.28 7.10
C ARG A 116 17.26 -5.63 7.48
N TRP A 117 18.02 -5.69 8.56
CA TRP A 117 18.63 -6.93 9.03
C TRP A 117 17.59 -8.01 9.33
N ARG A 118 16.50 -7.65 10.05
CA ARG A 118 15.41 -8.58 10.36
C ARG A 118 14.72 -9.10 9.11
N LEU A 119 14.34 -8.20 8.19
CA LEU A 119 13.67 -8.56 6.94
C LEU A 119 14.56 -9.41 6.01
N GLN A 120 15.87 -9.18 6.00
CA GLN A 120 16.82 -10.02 5.27
C GLN A 120 16.92 -11.42 5.84
N GLN A 121 16.88 -11.58 7.14
CA GLN A 121 16.91 -12.90 7.80
C GLN A 121 15.68 -13.73 7.44
N GLU A 122 14.49 -13.11 7.36
CA GLU A 122 13.26 -13.78 6.97
C GLU A 122 13.20 -14.12 5.47
N ALA A 123 13.95 -13.39 4.66
CA ALA A 123 13.86 -13.42 3.20
C ALA A 123 14.84 -14.35 2.51
N GLY A 124 15.87 -14.83 3.21
CA GLY A 124 17.03 -15.43 2.55
C GLY A 124 17.97 -14.39 1.93
N ALA A 125 18.98 -14.83 1.17
CA ALA A 125 20.20 -14.09 0.80
C ALA A 125 20.04 -12.94 -0.24
N GLY A 126 18.92 -12.23 -0.30
CA GLY A 126 18.74 -11.09 -1.23
C GLY A 126 19.08 -9.74 -0.61
N THR A 127 19.59 -8.80 -1.41
CA THR A 127 19.73 -7.40 -1.00
C THR A 127 18.36 -6.73 -1.06
N VAL A 128 17.99 -5.98 -0.01
CA VAL A 128 16.72 -5.29 0.05
C VAL A 128 16.91 -3.78 0.31
N ALA A 129 16.10 -2.99 -0.35
CA ALA A 129 15.87 -1.60 0.04
C ALA A 129 14.80 -1.57 1.13
N CYS A 130 15.09 -0.91 2.24
CA CYS A 130 14.25 -0.96 3.42
C CYS A 130 13.88 0.44 3.91
N ALA A 131 12.65 0.56 4.39
CA ALA A 131 12.17 1.68 5.20
C ALA A 131 11.63 1.14 6.53
N SER A 132 11.56 1.99 7.55
CA SER A 132 11.01 1.63 8.85
C SER A 132 10.24 2.78 9.46
N GLN A 133 9.24 2.43 10.28
CA GLN A 133 8.42 3.37 11.04
C GLN A 133 8.18 2.85 12.44
N ALA A 134 8.48 3.68 13.45
CA ALA A 134 8.10 3.41 14.83
C ALA A 134 6.58 3.56 14.98
N LEU A 135 5.93 2.55 15.55
CA LEU A 135 4.47 2.50 15.74
C LEU A 135 4.05 2.82 17.19
N GLY A 136 5.00 3.16 18.05
CA GLY A 136 4.77 3.42 19.47
C GLY A 136 5.11 2.25 20.39
N ALA A 137 4.72 2.38 21.66
CA ALA A 137 5.02 1.42 22.71
C ALA A 137 3.77 0.65 23.18
N GLU A 138 3.96 -0.58 23.62
CA GLU A 138 2.99 -1.35 24.39
C GLU A 138 3.68 -1.88 25.67
N GLY A 139 3.34 -1.30 26.80
CA GLY A 139 4.07 -1.56 28.03
C GLY A 139 5.56 -1.24 27.87
N GLU A 140 6.42 -2.21 28.13
CA GLU A 140 7.87 -2.08 27.98
C GLU A 140 8.36 -2.34 26.54
N ARG A 141 7.49 -2.82 25.64
CA ARG A 141 7.90 -3.16 24.27
C ARG A 141 7.60 -2.03 23.30
N GLN A 142 8.51 -1.85 22.37
CA GLN A 142 8.40 -0.89 21.27
C GLN A 142 8.05 -1.64 19.99
N LEU A 143 7.25 -1.01 19.13
CA LEU A 143 6.85 -1.58 17.85
C LEU A 143 7.53 -0.85 16.70
N LEU A 144 8.09 -1.62 15.79
CA LEU A 144 8.72 -1.13 14.56
C LEU A 144 8.12 -1.84 13.35
N LEU A 145 7.49 -1.09 12.46
CA LEU A 145 7.10 -1.57 11.13
C LEU A 145 8.32 -1.51 10.21
N GLY A 146 8.65 -2.62 9.58
CA GLY A 146 9.62 -2.70 8.51
C GLY A 146 8.94 -2.95 7.17
N LEU A 147 9.40 -2.25 6.14
CA LEU A 147 9.01 -2.43 4.74
C LEU A 147 10.27 -2.66 3.92
N ALA A 148 10.29 -3.69 3.08
CA ALA A 148 11.43 -3.92 2.20
C ALA A 148 10.97 -4.38 0.81
N VAL A 149 11.67 -3.86 -0.20
CA VAL A 149 11.54 -4.26 -1.61
C VAL A 149 12.87 -4.86 -2.04
N ASP A 150 12.85 -5.86 -2.90
CA ASP A 150 14.06 -6.36 -3.53
C ASP A 150 14.81 -5.22 -4.24
N ALA A 151 16.13 -5.11 -4.02
CA ALA A 151 16.92 -3.98 -4.51
C ALA A 151 17.02 -3.96 -6.05
N GLU A 152 17.00 -5.13 -6.72
CA GLU A 152 17.00 -5.19 -8.17
C GLU A 152 15.70 -4.61 -8.72
N TRP A 153 14.54 -4.98 -8.12
CA TRP A 153 13.25 -4.43 -8.50
C TRP A 153 13.13 -2.93 -8.18
N GLN A 154 13.63 -2.49 -7.04
CA GLN A 154 13.66 -1.05 -6.74
C GLN A 154 14.44 -0.27 -7.81
N ASN A 155 15.62 -0.76 -8.20
CA ASN A 155 16.43 -0.11 -9.23
C ASN A 155 15.71 -0.05 -10.58
N VAL A 156 15.00 -1.12 -10.97
CA VAL A 156 14.17 -1.14 -12.19
C VAL A 156 13.10 -0.05 -12.12
N ILE A 157 12.35 0.01 -11.02
CA ILE A 157 11.27 0.98 -10.84
C ILE A 157 11.81 2.41 -10.89
N VAL A 158 12.86 2.72 -10.12
CA VAL A 158 13.45 4.05 -10.08
C VAL A 158 14.01 4.47 -11.45
N THR A 159 14.66 3.53 -12.17
CA THR A 159 15.20 3.78 -13.50
C THR A 159 14.08 4.06 -14.51
N ALA A 160 13.03 3.25 -14.51
CA ALA A 160 11.90 3.43 -15.42
C ALA A 160 11.15 4.74 -15.14
N LEU A 161 10.95 5.11 -13.87
CA LEU A 161 10.37 6.40 -13.48
C LEU A 161 11.21 7.56 -14.00
N ALA A 162 12.54 7.50 -13.83
CA ALA A 162 13.44 8.53 -14.33
C ALA A 162 13.42 8.66 -15.86
N GLN A 163 13.34 7.53 -16.59
CA GLN A 163 13.19 7.53 -18.05
C GLN A 163 11.86 8.15 -18.50
N ALA A 164 10.79 7.96 -17.75
CA ALA A 164 9.50 8.58 -17.99
C ALA A 164 9.42 10.05 -17.50
N GLY A 165 10.50 10.60 -16.95
CA GLY A 165 10.52 11.97 -16.40
C GLY A 165 9.74 12.14 -15.10
N ILE A 166 9.45 11.04 -14.38
CA ILE A 166 8.71 11.04 -13.14
C ILE A 166 9.66 10.99 -11.94
N THR A 167 9.49 11.92 -11.00
CA THR A 167 10.21 11.89 -9.72
C THR A 167 9.30 11.37 -8.62
N ALA A 168 9.60 10.16 -8.11
CA ALA A 168 8.84 9.60 -6.99
C ALA A 168 9.19 10.33 -5.69
N TRP A 169 8.16 10.77 -4.96
CA TRP A 169 8.29 11.33 -3.62
C TRP A 169 8.36 10.23 -2.55
N SER A 170 7.55 9.21 -2.72
CA SER A 170 7.50 8.05 -1.82
C SER A 170 7.13 6.77 -2.57
N LEU A 171 7.55 5.65 -2.01
CA LEU A 171 7.25 4.31 -2.51
C LEU A 171 6.81 3.44 -1.35
N SER A 172 5.66 2.78 -1.45
CA SER A 172 5.06 1.99 -0.37
C SER A 172 4.23 0.82 -0.90
N ALA A 173 3.87 -0.12 -0.02
CA ALA A 173 2.87 -1.14 -0.30
C ALA A 173 1.46 -0.55 -0.40
N ASP A 174 0.61 -1.14 -1.23
CA ASP A 174 -0.76 -0.67 -1.44
C ASP A 174 -1.57 -0.70 -0.14
N VAL A 175 -1.49 -1.75 0.64
CA VAL A 175 -2.21 -1.87 1.92
C VAL A 175 -1.86 -0.75 2.90
N CYS A 176 -0.60 -0.27 2.90
CA CYS A 176 -0.20 0.84 3.75
C CYS A 176 -0.84 2.15 3.28
N ARG A 177 -0.93 2.37 1.95
CA ARG A 177 -1.63 3.51 1.36
C ARG A 177 -3.11 3.49 1.69
N GLN A 178 -3.75 2.34 1.55
CA GLN A 178 -5.16 2.15 1.87
C GLN A 178 -5.42 2.37 3.36
N PHE A 179 -4.57 1.84 4.23
CA PHE A 179 -4.68 2.06 5.67
C PHE A 179 -4.61 3.55 6.03
N ASN A 180 -3.66 4.28 5.46
CA ASN A 180 -3.52 5.72 5.68
C ASN A 180 -4.74 6.49 5.14
N ARG A 181 -5.20 6.14 3.94
CA ARG A 181 -6.37 6.77 3.32
C ARG A 181 -7.62 6.64 4.15
N PHE A 182 -7.90 5.45 4.64
CA PHE A 182 -9.13 5.14 5.39
C PHE A 182 -8.96 5.27 6.90
N HIS A 183 -7.82 5.79 7.37
CA HIS A 183 -7.51 5.85 8.81
C HIS A 183 -8.64 6.46 9.63
N ASP A 184 -9.22 7.59 9.19
CA ASP A 184 -10.30 8.29 9.88
C ASP A 184 -11.63 7.50 9.90
N ARG A 185 -11.78 6.48 9.04
CA ARG A 185 -12.96 5.60 8.96
C ARG A 185 -12.77 4.28 9.71
N LEU A 186 -11.52 3.91 9.97
CA LEU A 186 -11.22 2.74 10.76
C LEU A 186 -11.59 3.03 12.21
N THR A 187 -12.32 2.12 12.85
CA THR A 187 -12.75 2.31 14.24
C THR A 187 -11.55 2.37 15.18
N ALA A 188 -11.71 3.02 16.33
CA ALA A 188 -10.70 3.05 17.39
C ALA A 188 -10.45 1.66 18.03
N ASP A 189 -11.37 0.71 17.81
CA ASP A 189 -11.24 -0.65 18.31
C ASP A 189 -10.22 -1.46 17.49
N SER A 190 -9.82 -2.62 18.04
CA SER A 190 -8.97 -3.56 17.30
C SER A 190 -9.62 -4.01 15.99
N GLY A 191 -8.84 -4.09 14.92
CA GLY A 191 -9.39 -4.42 13.62
C GLY A 191 -8.42 -5.07 12.66
N ALA A 192 -8.96 -5.41 11.50
CA ALA A 192 -8.24 -5.94 10.36
C ALA A 192 -8.55 -5.14 9.10
N LEU A 193 -7.53 -4.86 8.29
CA LEU A 193 -7.68 -4.39 6.92
C LEU A 193 -7.19 -5.48 5.98
N VAL A 194 -8.07 -5.97 5.14
CA VAL A 194 -7.78 -6.90 4.04
C VAL A 194 -7.79 -6.10 2.75
N ASN A 195 -6.64 -6.02 2.09
CA ASN A 195 -6.50 -5.41 0.78
C ASN A 195 -6.30 -6.50 -0.27
N VAL A 196 -7.15 -6.55 -1.28
CA VAL A 196 -7.11 -7.59 -2.33
C VAL A 196 -7.09 -6.94 -3.69
N SER A 197 -6.07 -7.25 -4.44
CA SER A 197 -5.90 -6.90 -5.85
C SER A 197 -5.91 -8.14 -6.74
N GLU A 198 -5.81 -7.94 -8.05
CA GLU A 198 -5.74 -9.03 -9.02
C GLU A 198 -4.64 -10.04 -8.70
N ASP A 199 -3.45 -9.57 -8.33
CA ASP A 199 -2.24 -10.36 -8.22
C ASP A 199 -1.82 -10.69 -6.77
N SER A 200 -2.34 -9.95 -5.80
CA SER A 200 -1.89 -10.06 -4.40
C SER A 200 -3.00 -9.77 -3.40
N TRP A 201 -2.77 -10.20 -2.17
CA TRP A 201 -3.56 -9.77 -1.04
C TRP A 201 -2.65 -9.45 0.15
N ALA A 202 -3.12 -8.55 1.00
CA ALA A 202 -2.45 -8.21 2.24
C ALA A 202 -3.43 -8.09 3.41
N LEU A 203 -2.90 -8.27 4.60
CA LEU A 203 -3.59 -8.16 5.87
C LEU A 203 -2.78 -7.29 6.82
N LEU A 204 -3.39 -6.23 7.33
CA LEU A 204 -2.91 -5.48 8.49
C LEU A 204 -3.87 -5.69 9.65
N LEU A 205 -3.31 -5.99 10.84
CA LEU A 205 -4.08 -6.09 12.09
C LEU A 205 -3.57 -5.03 13.07
N TRP A 206 -4.49 -4.34 13.73
CA TRP A 206 -4.16 -3.34 14.74
C TRP A 206 -4.89 -3.58 16.05
N ASP A 207 -4.33 -3.05 17.13
CA ASP A 207 -4.92 -3.10 18.47
C ASP A 207 -5.89 -1.94 18.71
N GLY A 208 -6.58 -1.95 19.87
CA GLY A 208 -7.54 -0.92 20.26
C GLY A 208 -6.93 0.50 20.45
N ALA A 209 -5.60 0.64 20.34
CA ALA A 209 -4.91 1.93 20.27
C ALA A 209 -4.55 2.35 18.84
N GLY A 210 -5.05 1.63 17.83
CA GLY A 210 -4.81 1.90 16.41
C GLY A 210 -3.39 1.53 15.94
N ARG A 211 -2.59 0.81 16.75
CA ARG A 211 -1.23 0.46 16.38
C ARG A 211 -1.21 -0.84 15.60
N VAL A 212 -0.59 -0.85 14.41
CA VAL A 212 -0.41 -2.05 13.61
C VAL A 212 0.45 -3.06 14.38
N ARG A 213 -0.06 -4.27 14.54
CA ARG A 213 0.54 -5.37 15.32
C ARG A 213 0.97 -6.54 14.47
N TYR A 214 0.40 -6.66 13.30
CA TYR A 214 0.71 -7.74 12.37
C TYR A 214 0.51 -7.24 10.95
N ALA A 215 1.40 -7.65 10.07
CA ALA A 215 1.33 -7.39 8.64
C ALA A 215 1.70 -8.66 7.88
N ARG A 216 0.96 -8.97 6.84
CA ARG A 216 1.23 -10.09 5.93
C ARG A 216 0.76 -9.74 4.54
N ALA A 217 1.58 -10.07 3.55
CA ALA A 217 1.22 -9.97 2.15
C ALA A 217 1.62 -11.24 1.39
N ARG A 218 0.86 -11.59 0.36
CA ARG A 218 1.13 -12.76 -0.49
C ARG A 218 0.67 -12.54 -1.92
N TRP A 219 1.36 -13.19 -2.84
CA TRP A 219 0.87 -13.37 -4.20
C TRP A 219 -0.34 -14.30 -4.19
N ARG A 220 -1.29 -14.00 -5.03
CA ARG A 220 -2.42 -14.90 -5.32
C ARG A 220 -1.99 -15.95 -6.32
N ALA A 221 -2.43 -17.19 -6.11
CA ALA A 221 -2.30 -18.19 -7.13
C ALA A 221 -3.34 -17.98 -8.23
N ALA A 222 -2.98 -18.27 -9.47
CA ALA A 222 -3.93 -18.21 -10.57
C ALA A 222 -5.08 -19.20 -10.31
N GLY A 223 -6.31 -18.67 -10.25
CA GLY A 223 -7.50 -19.48 -10.00
C GLY A 223 -7.90 -19.65 -8.53
N ASP A 224 -7.25 -18.96 -7.59
CA ASP A 224 -7.68 -18.94 -6.19
C ASP A 224 -9.15 -18.51 -6.10
N SER A 225 -10.00 -19.38 -5.52
CA SER A 225 -11.40 -19.06 -5.25
C SER A 225 -11.52 -18.12 -4.06
N HIS A 226 -12.60 -17.32 -4.01
CA HIS A 226 -12.89 -16.46 -2.86
C HIS A 226 -12.97 -17.25 -1.54
N THR A 227 -13.41 -18.52 -1.61
CA THR A 227 -13.50 -19.41 -0.44
C THR A 227 -12.12 -19.80 0.09
N GLU A 228 -11.17 -20.12 -0.79
CA GLU A 228 -9.78 -20.46 -0.43
C GLU A 228 -9.07 -19.25 0.14
N LEU A 229 -9.21 -18.09 -0.53
CA LEU A 229 -8.66 -16.83 -0.06
C LEU A 229 -9.22 -16.45 1.31
N ALA A 230 -10.54 -16.53 1.50
CA ALA A 230 -11.18 -16.25 2.79
C ALA A 230 -10.68 -17.21 3.88
N ALA A 231 -10.46 -18.49 3.56
CA ALA A 231 -9.90 -19.45 4.51
C ALA A 231 -8.43 -19.15 4.88
N GLU A 232 -7.63 -18.63 3.96
CA GLU A 232 -6.25 -18.25 4.25
C GLU A 232 -6.19 -16.99 5.13
N ILE A 233 -7.02 -16.00 4.85
CA ILE A 233 -7.16 -14.78 5.65
C ILE A 233 -7.64 -15.14 7.06
N GLU A 234 -8.69 -15.95 7.19
CA GLU A 234 -9.21 -16.45 8.48
C GLU A 234 -8.09 -17.10 9.31
N ARG A 235 -7.32 -18.04 8.72
CA ARG A 235 -6.19 -18.67 9.41
C ARG A 235 -5.18 -17.68 9.96
N SER A 236 -4.92 -16.59 9.21
CA SER A 236 -3.99 -15.54 9.63
C SER A 236 -4.53 -14.73 10.80
N ILE A 237 -5.82 -14.38 10.77
CA ILE A 237 -6.52 -13.66 11.85
C ILE A 237 -6.59 -14.54 13.12
N VAL A 238 -6.96 -15.80 12.96
CA VAL A 238 -7.03 -16.76 14.07
C VAL A 238 -5.64 -16.99 14.70
N ALA A 239 -4.61 -17.17 13.89
CA ALA A 239 -3.24 -17.33 14.39
C ALA A 239 -2.77 -16.09 15.18
N TYR A 240 -3.11 -14.89 14.72
CA TYR A 240 -2.83 -13.66 15.45
C TYR A 240 -3.56 -13.60 16.79
N ALA A 241 -4.86 -13.91 16.81
CA ALA A 241 -5.68 -13.89 18.02
C ALA A 241 -5.21 -14.91 19.07
N HIS A 242 -4.73 -16.08 18.64
CA HIS A 242 -4.18 -17.10 19.56
C HIS A 242 -2.75 -16.80 20.02
N GLY A 243 -1.99 -16.01 19.29
CA GLY A 243 -0.56 -15.74 19.56
C GLY A 243 -0.30 -14.89 20.80
N ALA A 244 -1.30 -14.20 21.35
CA ALA A 244 -1.19 -13.44 22.60
C ALA A 244 -2.56 -13.31 23.26
N ALA A 245 -2.60 -13.50 24.59
CA ALA A 245 -3.81 -13.34 25.38
C ALA A 245 -4.38 -11.91 25.24
N GLY A 246 -5.69 -11.81 24.96
CA GLY A 246 -6.40 -10.54 24.87
C GLY A 246 -6.37 -9.88 23.47
N ARG A 247 -5.71 -10.46 22.46
CA ARG A 247 -5.81 -9.98 21.08
C ARG A 247 -7.15 -10.44 20.48
N SER A 248 -7.95 -9.49 20.05
CA SER A 248 -9.20 -9.73 19.34
C SER A 248 -9.24 -8.85 18.09
N VAL A 249 -10.07 -9.22 17.14
CA VAL A 249 -10.39 -8.43 15.95
C VAL A 249 -11.87 -8.12 16.04
N ALA A 250 -12.22 -6.86 16.29
CA ALA A 250 -13.61 -6.42 16.45
C ALA A 250 -14.29 -6.22 15.09
N HIS A 251 -13.54 -5.72 14.09
CA HIS A 251 -14.04 -5.44 12.75
C HIS A 251 -13.03 -5.87 11.69
N VAL A 252 -13.54 -6.33 10.54
CA VAL A 252 -12.73 -6.63 9.35
C VAL A 252 -13.15 -5.71 8.23
N TYR A 253 -12.24 -4.87 7.77
CA TYR A 253 -12.45 -4.01 6.62
C TYR A 253 -11.84 -4.65 5.39
N VAL A 254 -12.57 -4.65 4.28
CA VAL A 254 -12.16 -5.31 3.05
C VAL A 254 -12.16 -4.29 1.91
N ILE A 255 -10.99 -4.10 1.29
CA ILE A 255 -10.84 -3.39 0.03
C ILE A 255 -10.56 -4.45 -1.03
N ALA A 256 -11.42 -4.50 -2.03
CA ALA A 256 -11.32 -5.48 -3.09
C ALA A 256 -11.90 -4.91 -4.39
N ASP A 257 -11.33 -5.30 -5.51
CA ASP A 257 -11.82 -4.97 -6.84
C ASP A 257 -13.21 -5.56 -7.11
N ALA A 258 -13.82 -5.15 -8.22
CA ALA A 258 -15.13 -5.65 -8.62
C ALA A 258 -15.15 -7.17 -8.83
N ALA A 259 -14.04 -7.75 -9.31
CA ALA A 259 -13.87 -9.20 -9.48
C ALA A 259 -13.96 -9.96 -8.15
N ASP A 260 -13.58 -9.34 -7.05
CA ASP A 260 -13.56 -9.93 -5.70
C ASP A 260 -14.74 -9.44 -4.83
N ALA A 261 -15.81 -8.93 -5.44
CA ALA A 261 -16.97 -8.38 -4.74
C ALA A 261 -17.66 -9.37 -3.79
N ALA A 262 -17.50 -10.68 -4.00
CA ALA A 262 -18.05 -11.74 -3.15
C ALA A 262 -17.18 -12.05 -1.90
N LEU A 263 -15.94 -11.59 -1.85
CA LEU A 263 -15.01 -11.90 -0.75
C LEU A 263 -15.48 -11.40 0.62
N PRO A 264 -16.04 -10.18 0.78
CA PRO A 264 -16.54 -9.75 2.08
C PRO A 264 -17.61 -10.71 2.67
N ALA A 265 -18.52 -11.20 1.85
CA ALA A 265 -19.53 -12.15 2.28
C ALA A 265 -18.91 -13.53 2.63
N ALA A 266 -17.90 -13.97 1.87
CA ALA A 266 -17.18 -15.21 2.17
C ALA A 266 -16.40 -15.12 3.50
N LEU A 267 -15.85 -13.96 3.83
CA LEU A 267 -15.17 -13.70 5.10
C LEU A 267 -16.17 -13.61 6.26
N ASP A 268 -17.29 -12.90 6.07
CA ASP A 268 -18.34 -12.74 7.09
C ASP A 268 -18.93 -14.08 7.52
N ALA A 269 -19.08 -15.01 6.57
CA ALA A 269 -19.53 -16.37 6.85
C ALA A 269 -18.55 -17.21 7.69
N ARG A 270 -17.28 -16.82 7.75
CA ARG A 270 -16.20 -17.57 8.43
C ARG A 270 -15.72 -16.92 9.72
N LEU A 271 -15.71 -15.59 9.75
CA LEU A 271 -15.24 -14.81 10.87
C LEU A 271 -16.38 -14.47 11.83
N ARG A 272 -16.03 -14.32 13.11
CA ARG A 272 -17.00 -13.85 14.13
C ARG A 272 -17.12 -12.32 14.18
N ALA A 273 -16.19 -11.63 13.51
CA ALA A 273 -16.14 -10.18 13.42
C ALA A 273 -16.90 -9.71 12.17
N PRO A 274 -17.70 -8.65 12.23
CA PRO A 274 -18.42 -8.12 11.09
C PRO A 274 -17.44 -7.64 10.00
N CYS A 275 -17.75 -7.98 8.74
CA CYS A 275 -16.97 -7.59 7.57
C CYS A 275 -17.59 -6.37 6.90
N VAL A 276 -16.82 -5.29 6.78
CA VAL A 276 -17.23 -4.03 6.16
C VAL A 276 -16.44 -3.82 4.88
N ARG A 277 -17.14 -3.71 3.76
CA ARG A 277 -16.50 -3.35 2.48
C ARG A 277 -16.19 -1.86 2.47
N LEU A 278 -14.95 -1.52 2.18
CA LEU A 278 -14.53 -0.16 1.84
C LEU A 278 -14.42 -0.06 0.31
N THR A 279 -14.99 0.99 -0.25
CA THR A 279 -14.93 1.21 -1.69
C THR A 279 -13.98 2.37 -2.00
N THR A 280 -13.31 2.29 -3.14
CA THR A 280 -12.42 3.35 -3.60
C THR A 280 -13.14 4.66 -3.92
N GLN A 281 -14.46 4.59 -4.10
CA GLN A 281 -15.31 5.75 -4.38
C GLN A 281 -15.71 6.51 -3.12
N ASP A 282 -15.58 5.87 -1.95
CA ASP A 282 -15.88 6.52 -0.68
C ASP A 282 -14.92 7.70 -0.50
N ASP A 283 -15.46 8.88 -0.20
CA ASP A 283 -14.74 10.13 0.04
C ASP A 283 -14.07 10.79 -1.20
N LEU A 284 -14.39 10.31 -2.41
CA LEU A 284 -13.91 10.91 -3.66
C LEU A 284 -15.06 11.51 -4.46
N VAL A 285 -14.85 12.70 -4.97
CA VAL A 285 -15.70 13.33 -5.98
C VAL A 285 -15.02 13.10 -7.34
N MET A 286 -15.77 12.61 -8.30
CA MET A 286 -15.25 12.33 -9.63
C MET A 286 -15.55 13.50 -10.56
N ALA A 287 -14.58 13.89 -11.39
CA ALA A 287 -14.84 14.77 -12.50
C ALA A 287 -15.83 14.08 -13.48
N PRO A 288 -16.72 14.84 -14.13
CA PRO A 288 -17.80 14.27 -14.95
C PRO A 288 -17.33 13.34 -16.08
N GLU A 289 -16.09 13.52 -16.52
CA GLU A 289 -15.51 12.75 -17.63
C GLU A 289 -14.92 11.41 -17.20
N ILE A 290 -14.86 11.12 -15.89
CA ILE A 290 -14.19 9.93 -15.35
C ILE A 290 -15.21 8.83 -15.06
N ASP A 291 -15.13 7.73 -15.79
CA ASP A 291 -15.90 6.51 -15.55
C ASP A 291 -15.07 5.49 -14.78
N LEU A 292 -15.31 5.39 -13.47
CA LEU A 292 -14.64 4.42 -12.60
C LEU A 292 -14.96 2.95 -12.93
N ALA A 293 -16.03 2.68 -13.65
CA ALA A 293 -16.33 1.30 -14.05
C ALA A 293 -15.31 0.78 -15.07
N GLN A 294 -14.60 1.69 -15.76
CA GLN A 294 -13.59 1.34 -16.75
C GLN A 294 -12.16 1.30 -16.19
N VAL A 295 -11.93 1.83 -14.98
CA VAL A 295 -10.59 1.95 -14.41
C VAL A 295 -10.56 1.41 -13.01
N SER A 296 -9.82 0.33 -12.81
CA SER A 296 -9.59 -0.27 -11.49
C SER A 296 -8.22 0.16 -10.96
N ALA A 297 -8.17 1.33 -10.32
CA ALA A 297 -6.93 1.92 -9.85
C ALA A 297 -6.94 2.28 -8.34
N PRO A 298 -7.36 1.36 -7.43
CA PRO A 298 -7.47 1.68 -6.00
C PRO A 298 -6.16 2.14 -5.40
N GLY A 299 -5.03 1.53 -5.79
CA GLY A 299 -3.70 1.89 -5.30
C GLY A 299 -3.24 3.27 -5.74
N ALA A 300 -3.53 3.69 -6.99
CA ALA A 300 -3.21 5.02 -7.47
C ALA A 300 -4.03 6.09 -6.73
N LEU A 301 -5.33 5.84 -6.53
CA LEU A 301 -6.20 6.75 -5.77
C LEU A 301 -5.77 6.86 -4.31
N ALA A 302 -5.42 5.75 -3.65
CA ALA A 302 -4.92 5.76 -2.28
C ALA A 302 -3.61 6.53 -2.18
N ALA A 303 -2.68 6.34 -3.12
CA ALA A 303 -1.43 7.05 -3.16
C ALA A 303 -1.59 8.56 -3.39
N ALA A 304 -2.59 8.97 -4.20
CA ALA A 304 -2.87 10.38 -4.48
C ALA A 304 -3.53 11.10 -3.29
N VAL A 305 -4.26 10.41 -2.41
CA VAL A 305 -4.99 10.98 -1.27
C VAL A 305 -4.15 11.00 0.01
N GLU A 306 -2.99 10.32 0.04
CA GLU A 306 -2.13 10.22 1.22
C GLU A 306 -1.73 11.61 1.74
N ARG A 307 -1.83 11.80 3.07
CA ARG A 307 -1.51 13.04 3.80
C ARG A 307 -0.07 13.03 4.33
#